data_4d2dadaaddd87732baf0d91388dceff7
#
_entry.id   4d2dadaaddd87732baf0d91388dceff7
#
_cell.length_a   1.000
_cell.length_b   1.000
_cell.length_c   1.000
_cell.angle_alpha   90.00
_cell.angle_beta   90.00
_cell.angle_gamma   90.00
#
_symmetry.space_group_name_H-M   'P 1'
#
loop_
_entity.id
_entity.type
_entity.pdbx_description
1 polymer ?
#
loop_
_entity_poly.entity_id
_entity_poly.type
_entity_poly.pdbx_seq_one_letter_code
_entity_poly.pdbx_strand_id
1 'polypeptide(L)'
;MQTRFLLADCFTVDPAGVVGARRVWQSLSVIPLGVFLFGLVVGSFLNVCILRIPADKSIVLPASSCPKCGKAIAPYDNIPVLSWLMLGGKCRNCKTKISIMYPAVELLAGLLFLACYFAFDLSVDALKWATFSALLVVLTITDLRERILPDSVNFFGVGAGLLFSFFTSPMDGTASWIANRWFDFPPPQPALSFADAVLGAAVGSGMLWVVAEGYFRLRGREGMGLGDVKMMAAVGVFLGLKRTLMTVLAGSLLGSVIGIVLISLSKKDRNYELPFGTFLGAGALLVLFFGTPALQWYQSLMAVK
;
A
#
# COMPACT_ATOMS: atom_id res chain seq x y z
N MET A 1 16.69 -10.16 17.93
CA MET A 1 15.32 -10.28 18.46
C MET A 1 14.45 -10.79 17.31
N GLN A 2 14.10 -12.08 17.31
CA GLN A 2 13.45 -12.77 16.20
C GLN A 2 11.97 -12.38 16.15
N THR A 3 11.55 -11.66 15.12
CA THR A 3 10.16 -11.47 14.77
C THR A 3 9.62 -12.77 14.16
N ARG A 4 8.89 -13.53 14.96
CA ARG A 4 8.16 -14.73 14.51
C ARG A 4 6.90 -14.27 13.75
N PHE A 5 6.98 -14.34 12.45
CA PHE A 5 5.81 -14.32 11.58
C PHE A 5 5.39 -15.76 11.29
N LEU A 6 4.38 -16.24 11.97
CA LEU A 6 3.77 -17.52 11.62
C LEU A 6 2.26 -17.46 11.82
N LEU A 7 1.53 -17.45 10.73
CA LEU A 7 0.15 -17.96 10.68
C LEU A 7 0.09 -19.47 11.11
N ALA A 8 1.22 -20.12 11.30
CA ALA A 8 1.33 -21.52 11.72
C ALA A 8 1.22 -21.75 13.24
N ASP A 9 1.32 -20.72 14.07
CA ASP A 9 1.26 -20.84 15.54
C ASP A 9 -0.15 -20.78 16.12
N CYS A 10 -1.19 -21.06 15.33
CA CYS A 10 -2.55 -21.19 15.84
C CYS A 10 -2.76 -22.40 16.77
N PHE A 11 -1.79 -23.32 16.88
CA PHE A 11 -1.91 -24.54 17.70
C PHE A 11 -0.61 -24.89 18.43
N THR A 12 -0.06 -24.01 19.23
CA THR A 12 0.91 -24.43 20.25
C THR A 12 0.19 -24.56 21.58
N VAL A 13 0.01 -25.79 22.01
CA VAL A 13 -0.43 -26.13 23.36
C VAL A 13 0.77 -25.98 24.28
N ASP A 14 0.74 -25.08 25.25
CA ASP A 14 1.75 -25.03 26.32
C ASP A 14 1.74 -26.33 27.11
N PRO A 15 2.90 -26.81 27.63
CA PRO A 15 2.99 -28.06 28.40
C PRO A 15 2.12 -28.10 29.67
N ALA A 16 1.48 -27.00 30.04
CA ALA A 16 0.52 -26.89 31.14
C ALA A 16 -0.95 -27.01 30.71
N GLY A 17 -1.27 -27.29 29.42
CA GLY A 17 -2.65 -27.48 28.95
C GLY A 17 -3.51 -26.21 28.94
N VAL A 18 -2.96 -25.05 29.24
CA VAL A 18 -3.65 -23.77 29.20
C VAL A 18 -3.56 -23.23 27.78
N VAL A 19 -4.57 -23.53 26.98
CA VAL A 19 -4.79 -22.86 25.68
C VAL A 19 -4.79 -21.37 25.96
N GLY A 20 -3.78 -20.67 25.40
CA GLY A 20 -3.44 -19.32 25.82
C GLY A 20 -4.61 -18.35 25.84
N ALA A 21 -5.19 -18.17 27.01
CA ALA A 21 -6.22 -17.17 27.30
C ALA A 21 -5.86 -15.78 26.77
N ARG A 22 -4.58 -15.44 26.68
CA ARG A 22 -4.11 -14.17 26.10
C ARG A 22 -4.53 -13.96 24.65
N ARG A 23 -4.51 -14.99 23.79
CA ARG A 23 -4.91 -14.84 22.38
C ARG A 23 -6.42 -14.77 22.19
N VAL A 24 -7.17 -15.49 23.02
CA VAL A 24 -8.64 -15.41 23.00
C VAL A 24 -9.13 -14.05 23.47
N TRP A 25 -8.48 -13.46 24.48
CA TRP A 25 -8.80 -12.11 24.94
C TRP A 25 -8.39 -11.01 23.94
N GLN A 26 -7.34 -11.19 23.15
CA GLN A 26 -6.97 -10.26 22.07
C GLN A 26 -7.97 -10.29 20.91
N SER A 27 -8.55 -11.44 20.59
CA SER A 27 -9.58 -11.56 19.55
C SER A 27 -10.94 -10.97 19.97
N LEU A 28 -11.20 -10.86 21.27
CA LEU A 28 -12.42 -10.25 21.85
C LEU A 28 -12.21 -8.81 22.32
N SER A 29 -11.01 -8.25 22.16
CA SER A 29 -10.71 -6.89 22.60
C SER A 29 -11.40 -5.85 21.72
N VAL A 30 -11.82 -4.74 22.30
CA VAL A 30 -12.42 -3.58 21.61
C VAL A 30 -11.44 -2.92 20.63
N ILE A 31 -10.13 -3.17 20.80
CA ILE A 31 -9.05 -2.55 20.04
C ILE A 31 -9.11 -2.89 18.54
N PRO A 32 -9.19 -4.16 18.10
CA PRO A 32 -9.28 -4.48 16.66
C PRO A 32 -10.50 -3.84 15.99
N LEU A 33 -11.64 -3.81 16.68
CA LEU A 33 -12.83 -3.12 16.19
C LEU A 33 -12.58 -1.61 16.05
N GLY A 34 -11.96 -1.00 17.06
CA GLY A 34 -11.58 0.42 17.01
C GLY A 34 -10.65 0.75 15.85
N VAL A 35 -9.61 -0.08 15.62
CA VAL A 35 -8.68 0.06 14.50
C VAL A 35 -9.40 -0.09 13.15
N PHE A 36 -10.28 -1.07 13.03
CA PHE A 36 -11.08 -1.27 11.82
C PHE A 36 -11.99 -0.07 11.54
N LEU A 37 -12.73 0.41 12.54
CA LEU A 37 -13.60 1.59 12.41
C LEU A 37 -12.81 2.86 12.05
N PHE A 38 -11.65 3.05 12.67
CA PHE A 38 -10.76 4.14 12.32
C PHE A 38 -10.28 4.03 10.86
N GLY A 39 -9.90 2.83 10.42
CA GLY A 39 -9.55 2.56 9.02
C GLY A 39 -10.70 2.87 8.04
N LEU A 40 -11.96 2.57 8.41
CA LEU A 40 -13.13 2.97 7.60
C LEU A 40 -13.24 4.49 7.46
N VAL A 41 -13.05 5.23 8.56
CA VAL A 41 -13.08 6.71 8.55
C VAL A 41 -11.95 7.27 7.68
N VAL A 42 -10.73 6.74 7.82
CA VAL A 42 -9.62 7.09 6.93
C VAL A 42 -9.98 6.77 5.48
N GLY A 43 -10.55 5.60 5.19
CA GLY A 43 -11.00 5.20 3.84
C GLY A 43 -11.99 6.19 3.23
N SER A 44 -12.92 6.73 4.03
CA SER A 44 -13.83 7.78 3.58
C SER A 44 -13.07 9.06 3.17
N PHE A 45 -12.03 9.43 3.93
CA PHE A 45 -11.14 10.54 3.55
C PHE A 45 -10.30 10.21 2.30
N LEU A 46 -9.81 8.97 2.16
CA LEU A 46 -9.08 8.55 0.95
C LEU A 46 -9.95 8.70 -0.32
N ASN A 47 -11.26 8.44 -0.25
CA ASN A 47 -12.18 8.71 -1.36
C ASN A 47 -12.16 10.20 -1.78
N VAL A 48 -12.07 11.13 -0.82
CA VAL A 48 -11.94 12.56 -1.11
C VAL A 48 -10.60 12.83 -1.83
N CYS A 49 -9.50 12.24 -1.34
CA CYS A 49 -8.19 12.37 -1.96
C CYS A 49 -8.18 11.85 -3.41
N ILE A 50 -8.70 10.64 -3.64
CA ILE A 50 -8.79 9.99 -4.95
C ILE A 50 -9.54 10.85 -5.98
N LEU A 51 -10.57 11.54 -5.54
CA LEU A 51 -11.42 12.34 -6.45
C LEU A 51 -10.94 13.77 -6.65
N ARG A 52 -10.31 14.36 -5.63
CA ARG A 52 -10.00 15.79 -5.64
C ARG A 52 -8.57 16.10 -6.01
N ILE A 53 -7.61 15.28 -5.58
CA ILE A 53 -6.18 15.55 -5.85
C ILE A 53 -5.89 15.55 -7.36
N PRO A 54 -6.35 14.56 -8.17
CA PRO A 54 -6.11 14.60 -9.61
C PRO A 54 -6.79 15.77 -10.34
N ALA A 55 -7.85 16.32 -9.73
CA ALA A 55 -8.59 17.46 -10.29
C ALA A 55 -8.10 18.81 -9.74
N ASP A 56 -6.96 18.84 -9.03
CA ASP A 56 -6.38 20.03 -8.37
C ASP A 56 -7.36 20.77 -7.44
N LYS A 57 -8.27 20.01 -6.79
CA LYS A 57 -9.26 20.56 -5.86
C LYS A 57 -8.83 20.41 -4.41
N SER A 58 -9.23 21.37 -3.58
CA SER A 58 -8.98 21.31 -2.14
C SER A 58 -9.62 20.05 -1.52
N ILE A 59 -8.84 19.31 -0.73
CA ILE A 59 -9.31 18.16 0.03
C ILE A 59 -10.05 18.54 1.31
N VAL A 60 -9.99 19.82 1.72
CA VAL A 60 -10.60 20.33 2.96
C VAL A 60 -11.97 20.95 2.68
N LEU A 61 -12.07 21.84 1.70
CA LEU A 61 -13.28 22.59 1.37
C LEU A 61 -13.61 22.48 -0.12
N PRO A 62 -14.90 22.51 -0.50
CA PRO A 62 -16.11 22.47 0.34
C PRO A 62 -16.37 21.07 0.92
N ALA A 63 -17.34 20.95 1.85
CA ALA A 63 -17.80 19.65 2.36
C ALA A 63 -18.28 18.71 1.23
N SER A 64 -18.34 17.41 1.51
CA SER A 64 -18.80 16.41 0.55
C SER A 64 -20.24 16.69 0.12
N SER A 65 -20.49 16.66 -1.20
CA SER A 65 -21.79 16.96 -1.79
C SER A 65 -22.14 15.94 -2.89
N CYS A 66 -23.42 15.80 -3.16
CA CYS A 66 -23.89 14.95 -4.25
C CYS A 66 -23.47 15.56 -5.61
N PRO A 67 -22.77 14.81 -6.48
CA PRO A 67 -22.28 15.35 -7.76
C PRO A 67 -23.41 15.73 -8.72
N LYS A 68 -24.64 15.18 -8.53
CA LYS A 68 -25.78 15.45 -9.42
C LYS A 68 -26.65 16.61 -8.95
N CYS A 69 -26.97 16.70 -7.65
CA CYS A 69 -27.86 17.75 -7.15
C CYS A 69 -27.16 18.85 -6.34
N GLY A 70 -25.83 18.73 -6.14
CA GLY A 70 -25.04 19.73 -5.41
C GLY A 70 -25.30 19.81 -3.90
N LYS A 71 -26.32 19.08 -3.38
CA LYS A 71 -26.70 19.18 -1.97
C LYS A 71 -25.61 18.56 -1.09
N ALA A 72 -25.21 19.26 -0.02
CA ALA A 72 -24.24 18.77 0.95
C ALA A 72 -24.73 17.47 1.59
N ILE A 73 -23.80 16.52 1.79
CA ILE A 73 -24.06 15.25 2.47
C ILE A 73 -24.07 15.51 3.98
N ALA A 74 -25.16 15.13 4.64
CA ALA A 74 -25.26 15.25 6.08
C ALA A 74 -24.26 14.33 6.79
N PRO A 75 -23.71 14.70 7.98
CA PRO A 75 -22.72 13.88 8.68
C PRO A 75 -23.16 12.42 8.93
N TYR A 76 -24.44 12.21 9.23
CA TYR A 76 -25.02 10.87 9.44
C TYR A 76 -25.18 10.08 8.13
N ASP A 77 -25.17 10.73 6.97
CA ASP A 77 -25.14 10.10 5.65
C ASP A 77 -23.71 9.84 5.14
N ASN A 78 -22.71 10.24 5.92
CA ASN A 78 -21.28 10.02 5.63
C ASN A 78 -20.64 9.00 6.57
N ILE A 79 -21.44 8.20 7.29
CA ILE A 79 -20.90 7.05 8.08
C ILE A 79 -20.41 6.00 7.09
N PRO A 80 -19.09 5.66 7.13
CA PRO A 80 -18.50 4.79 6.12
C PRO A 80 -19.24 3.44 6.01
N VAL A 81 -19.41 2.96 4.79
CA VAL A 81 -20.08 1.71 4.42
C VAL A 81 -21.55 1.68 4.84
N LEU A 82 -21.83 1.99 6.11
CA LEU A 82 -23.16 1.85 6.70
C LEU A 82 -24.20 2.75 6.02
N SER A 83 -23.87 4.03 5.80
CA SER A 83 -24.80 4.97 5.13
C SER A 83 -25.10 4.55 3.71
N TRP A 84 -24.10 4.03 2.99
CA TRP A 84 -24.30 3.54 1.62
C TRP A 84 -25.27 2.34 1.61
N LEU A 85 -25.12 1.39 2.53
CA LEU A 85 -26.01 0.24 2.68
C LEU A 85 -27.44 0.68 3.06
N MET A 86 -27.59 1.54 4.06
CA MET A 86 -28.91 2.04 4.51
C MET A 86 -29.65 2.84 3.44
N LEU A 87 -28.93 3.58 2.60
CA LEU A 87 -29.51 4.35 1.50
C LEU A 87 -29.69 3.53 0.21
N GLY A 88 -29.31 2.25 0.22
CA GLY A 88 -29.38 1.37 -0.95
C GLY A 88 -28.52 1.89 -2.11
N GLY A 89 -27.35 2.46 -1.81
CA GLY A 89 -26.43 3.04 -2.80
C GLY A 89 -26.99 4.23 -3.58
N LYS A 90 -27.87 5.03 -2.96
CA LYS A 90 -28.54 6.18 -3.62
C LYS A 90 -28.44 7.44 -2.78
N CYS A 91 -28.39 8.59 -3.44
CA CYS A 91 -28.46 9.86 -2.76
C CYS A 91 -29.81 10.03 -2.05
N ARG A 92 -29.80 10.46 -0.79
CA ARG A 92 -31.03 10.70 -0.01
C ARG A 92 -31.99 11.65 -0.70
N ASN A 93 -31.47 12.70 -1.35
CA ASN A 93 -32.26 13.79 -1.94
C ASN A 93 -32.73 13.48 -3.37
N CYS A 94 -31.83 13.22 -4.31
CA CYS A 94 -32.18 13.05 -5.74
C CYS A 94 -32.22 11.60 -6.22
N LYS A 95 -32.02 10.62 -5.32
CA LYS A 95 -32.07 9.18 -5.61
C LYS A 95 -31.08 8.70 -6.68
N THR A 96 -30.12 9.55 -7.11
CA THR A 96 -29.08 9.11 -8.06
C THR A 96 -28.19 8.04 -7.42
N LYS A 97 -27.72 7.08 -8.24
CA LYS A 97 -26.84 5.99 -7.78
C LYS A 97 -25.49 6.55 -7.35
N ILE A 98 -25.00 6.08 -6.20
CA ILE A 98 -23.65 6.32 -5.66
C ILE A 98 -22.78 5.11 -5.99
N SER A 99 -21.62 5.35 -6.57
CA SER A 99 -20.69 4.26 -6.97
C SER A 99 -20.32 3.36 -5.80
N ILE A 100 -20.26 2.06 -6.07
CA ILE A 100 -19.79 1.04 -5.12
C ILE A 100 -18.31 1.24 -4.74
N MET A 101 -17.56 2.00 -5.52
CA MET A 101 -16.16 2.32 -5.23
C MET A 101 -15.99 2.97 -3.85
N TYR A 102 -16.93 3.84 -3.44
CA TYR A 102 -16.86 4.53 -2.15
C TYR A 102 -16.82 3.53 -0.98
N PRO A 103 -17.84 2.70 -0.77
CA PRO A 103 -17.79 1.72 0.32
C PRO A 103 -16.70 0.66 0.12
N ALA A 104 -16.28 0.35 -1.11
CA ALA A 104 -15.19 -0.58 -1.38
C ALA A 104 -13.84 -0.03 -0.89
N VAL A 105 -13.53 1.25 -1.15
CA VAL A 105 -12.30 1.89 -0.66
C VAL A 105 -12.32 2.00 0.87
N GLU A 106 -13.47 2.34 1.46
CA GLU A 106 -13.64 2.42 2.91
C GLU A 106 -13.38 1.07 3.56
N LEU A 107 -14.01 0.01 3.05
CA LEU A 107 -13.83 -1.35 3.55
C LEU A 107 -12.38 -1.84 3.37
N LEU A 108 -11.79 -1.59 2.20
CA LEU A 108 -10.39 -1.95 1.93
C LEU A 108 -9.45 -1.27 2.92
N ALA A 109 -9.62 0.03 3.18
CA ALA A 109 -8.81 0.75 4.16
C ALA A 109 -9.00 0.18 5.57
N GLY A 110 -10.24 -0.09 5.99
CA GLY A 110 -10.54 -0.75 7.27
C GLY A 110 -9.84 -2.08 7.43
N LEU A 111 -9.89 -2.94 6.40
CA LEU A 111 -9.25 -4.26 6.41
C LEU A 111 -7.71 -4.16 6.41
N LEU A 112 -7.13 -3.22 5.66
CA LEU A 112 -5.67 -3.00 5.63
C LEU A 112 -5.16 -2.50 6.98
N PHE A 113 -5.88 -1.58 7.64
CA PHE A 113 -5.52 -1.11 8.98
C PHE A 113 -5.60 -2.24 10.01
N LEU A 114 -6.65 -3.05 9.94
CA LEU A 114 -6.80 -4.23 10.77
C LEU A 114 -5.67 -5.25 10.54
N ALA A 115 -5.30 -5.50 9.28
CA ALA A 115 -4.18 -6.38 8.92
C ALA A 115 -2.84 -5.84 9.45
N CYS A 116 -2.59 -4.53 9.37
CA CYS A 116 -1.42 -3.89 9.97
C CYS A 116 -1.41 -4.05 11.49
N TYR A 117 -2.55 -3.91 12.15
CA TYR A 117 -2.66 -4.15 13.59
C TYR A 117 -2.32 -5.59 13.97
N PHE A 118 -2.86 -6.58 13.26
CA PHE A 118 -2.56 -7.99 13.56
C PHE A 118 -1.10 -8.38 13.25
N ALA A 119 -0.48 -7.70 12.29
CA ALA A 119 0.91 -7.95 11.93
C ALA A 119 1.92 -7.28 12.87
N PHE A 120 1.60 -6.09 13.41
CA PHE A 120 2.56 -5.22 14.08
C PHE A 120 2.10 -4.73 15.45
N ASP A 121 0.94 -5.18 15.97
CA ASP A 121 0.29 -4.68 17.19
C ASP A 121 0.07 -3.15 17.17
N LEU A 122 -0.24 -2.53 18.31
CA LEU A 122 -0.27 -1.07 18.46
C LEU A 122 1.16 -0.53 18.61
N SER A 123 1.81 -0.28 17.50
CA SER A 123 3.20 0.18 17.43
C SER A 123 3.40 1.27 16.39
N VAL A 124 4.58 1.90 16.40
CA VAL A 124 4.98 2.85 15.35
C VAL A 124 5.08 2.14 13.99
N ASP A 125 5.47 0.87 13.97
CA ASP A 125 5.48 0.06 12.75
C ASP A 125 4.06 -0.11 12.18
N ALA A 126 3.05 -0.40 13.01
CA ALA A 126 1.66 -0.47 12.55
C ALA A 126 1.19 0.85 11.92
N LEU A 127 1.54 2.00 12.52
CA LEU A 127 1.22 3.32 11.96
C LEU A 127 1.95 3.57 10.63
N LYS A 128 3.24 3.21 10.54
CA LYS A 128 4.01 3.26 9.29
C LYS A 128 3.31 2.49 8.18
N TRP A 129 2.96 1.24 8.44
CA TRP A 129 2.38 0.35 7.42
C TRP A 129 0.92 0.69 7.09
N ALA A 130 0.15 1.20 8.05
CA ALA A 130 -1.18 1.74 7.80
C ALA A 130 -1.10 2.99 6.91
N THR A 131 -0.15 3.90 7.17
CA THR A 131 0.11 5.08 6.32
C THR A 131 0.53 4.66 4.91
N PHE A 132 1.47 3.72 4.78
CA PHE A 132 1.89 3.17 3.49
C PHE A 132 0.73 2.55 2.72
N SER A 133 -0.09 1.72 3.38
CA SER A 133 -1.27 1.11 2.77
C SER A 133 -2.28 2.16 2.30
N ALA A 134 -2.53 3.21 3.09
CA ALA A 134 -3.40 4.31 2.70
C ALA A 134 -2.90 5.05 1.45
N LEU A 135 -1.58 5.34 1.39
CA LEU A 135 -0.95 5.94 0.22
C LEU A 135 -1.10 5.07 -1.03
N LEU A 136 -0.85 3.77 -0.89
CA LEU A 136 -1.00 2.81 -2.00
C LEU A 136 -2.45 2.73 -2.48
N VAL A 137 -3.44 2.75 -1.57
CA VAL A 137 -4.86 2.77 -1.97
C VAL A 137 -5.17 4.02 -2.82
N VAL A 138 -4.71 5.21 -2.40
CA VAL A 138 -4.91 6.43 -3.19
C VAL A 138 -4.25 6.30 -4.56
N LEU A 139 -2.95 5.98 -4.61
CA LEU A 139 -2.19 5.89 -5.87
C LEU A 139 -2.78 4.82 -6.81
N THR A 140 -3.06 3.62 -6.30
CA THR A 140 -3.61 2.51 -7.06
C THR A 140 -4.98 2.83 -7.67
N ILE A 141 -5.90 3.38 -6.87
CA ILE A 141 -7.25 3.67 -7.36
C ILE A 141 -7.26 4.89 -8.28
N THR A 142 -6.39 5.88 -8.04
CA THR A 142 -6.24 7.04 -8.92
C THR A 142 -5.68 6.63 -10.27
N ASP A 143 -4.64 5.81 -10.29
CA ASP A 143 -4.05 5.26 -11.51
C ASP A 143 -5.05 4.39 -12.29
N LEU A 144 -5.81 3.54 -11.60
CA LEU A 144 -6.83 2.70 -12.22
C LEU A 144 -7.96 3.51 -12.89
N ARG A 145 -8.29 4.69 -12.36
CA ARG A 145 -9.38 5.53 -12.86
C ARG A 145 -8.96 6.56 -13.87
N GLU A 146 -7.91 7.30 -13.55
CA GLU A 146 -7.49 8.49 -14.28
C GLU A 146 -6.16 8.27 -15.01
N ARG A 147 -5.46 7.16 -14.73
CA ARG A 147 -4.09 6.87 -15.21
C ARG A 147 -3.10 7.97 -14.81
N ILE A 148 -3.33 8.56 -13.65
CA ILE A 148 -2.51 9.62 -13.08
C ILE A 148 -2.04 9.18 -11.69
N LEU A 149 -0.76 9.39 -11.43
CA LEU A 149 -0.13 9.21 -10.12
C LEU A 149 0.22 10.60 -9.58
N PRO A 150 -0.59 11.20 -8.68
CA PRO A 150 -0.40 12.57 -8.24
C PRO A 150 0.93 12.77 -7.53
N ASP A 151 1.69 13.78 -7.95
CA ASP A 151 3.00 14.12 -7.37
C ASP A 151 2.90 14.45 -5.88
N SER A 152 1.86 15.16 -5.47
CA SER A 152 1.64 15.51 -4.06
C SER A 152 1.55 14.29 -3.15
N VAL A 153 0.91 13.20 -3.60
CA VAL A 153 0.80 11.93 -2.86
C VAL A 153 2.13 11.21 -2.85
N ASN A 154 2.84 11.16 -3.99
CA ASN A 154 4.16 10.53 -4.09
C ASN A 154 5.19 11.22 -3.19
N PHE A 155 5.30 12.55 -3.23
CA PHE A 155 6.24 13.31 -2.40
C PHE A 155 5.88 13.25 -0.91
N PHE A 156 4.60 13.30 -0.57
CA PHE A 156 4.16 13.04 0.81
C PHE A 156 4.59 11.63 1.26
N GLY A 157 4.45 10.63 0.40
CA GLY A 157 4.88 9.26 0.66
C GLY A 157 6.39 9.16 0.93
N VAL A 158 7.22 9.79 0.09
CA VAL A 158 8.67 9.84 0.30
C VAL A 158 9.01 10.51 1.64
N GLY A 159 8.42 11.68 1.94
CA GLY A 159 8.65 12.39 3.20
C GLY A 159 8.22 11.58 4.43
N ALA A 160 7.03 10.97 4.37
CA ALA A 160 6.51 10.14 5.46
C ALA A 160 7.40 8.90 5.69
N GLY A 161 7.81 8.21 4.64
CA GLY A 161 8.68 7.03 4.74
C GLY A 161 10.06 7.38 5.32
N LEU A 162 10.67 8.49 4.90
CA LEU A 162 11.92 9.00 5.49
C LEU A 162 11.72 9.35 6.97
N LEU A 163 10.62 9.99 7.33
CA LEU A 163 10.33 10.31 8.73
C LEU A 163 10.20 9.02 9.58
N PHE A 164 9.44 8.05 9.11
CA PHE A 164 9.29 6.77 9.82
C PHE A 164 10.60 6.00 9.97
N SER A 165 11.55 6.16 9.04
CA SER A 165 12.83 5.47 9.11
C SER A 165 13.66 5.82 10.36
N PHE A 166 13.43 6.98 10.97
CA PHE A 166 14.08 7.36 12.22
C PHE A 166 13.51 6.66 13.47
N PHE A 167 12.27 6.17 13.39
CA PHE A 167 11.54 5.60 14.52
C PHE A 167 11.33 4.10 14.41
N THR A 168 11.58 3.50 13.22
CA THR A 168 11.34 2.09 12.96
C THR A 168 12.63 1.40 12.52
N SER A 169 12.71 0.10 12.78
CA SER A 169 13.85 -0.71 12.32
C SER A 169 13.81 -0.91 10.79
N PRO A 170 15.00 -1.09 10.15
CA PRO A 170 15.06 -1.37 8.73
C PRO A 170 14.32 -2.67 8.40
N MET A 171 13.57 -2.65 7.30
CA MET A 171 12.69 -3.77 6.93
C MET A 171 13.47 -4.93 6.30
N ASP A 172 14.50 -4.65 5.51
CA ASP A 172 15.26 -5.67 4.78
C ASP A 172 16.73 -5.81 5.22
N GLY A 173 17.22 -4.86 6.01
CA GLY A 173 18.55 -4.87 6.61
C GLY A 173 19.71 -4.84 5.61
N THR A 174 19.49 -4.34 4.40
CA THR A 174 20.55 -4.25 3.37
C THR A 174 21.65 -3.29 3.80
N ALA A 175 21.31 -2.12 4.34
CA ALA A 175 22.29 -1.15 4.85
C ALA A 175 23.07 -1.74 6.05
N SER A 176 22.41 -2.48 6.93
CA SER A 176 23.09 -3.17 8.04
C SER A 176 24.08 -4.22 7.53
N TRP A 177 23.71 -4.97 6.50
CA TRP A 177 24.62 -5.94 5.89
C TRP A 177 25.83 -5.26 5.25
N ILE A 178 25.63 -4.16 4.51
CA ILE A 178 26.72 -3.39 3.92
C ILE A 178 27.61 -2.80 5.03
N ALA A 179 26.99 -2.17 6.03
CA ALA A 179 27.74 -1.53 7.11
C ALA A 179 28.62 -2.52 7.88
N ASN A 180 28.10 -3.70 8.25
CA ASN A 180 28.85 -4.74 8.94
C ASN A 180 30.01 -5.33 8.10
N ARG A 181 29.97 -5.16 6.77
CA ARG A 181 31.04 -5.63 5.86
C ARG A 181 32.20 -4.64 5.74
N TRP A 182 31.92 -3.32 5.90
CA TRP A 182 32.87 -2.26 5.59
C TRP A 182 33.28 -1.41 6.80
N PHE A 183 32.55 -1.48 7.91
CA PHE A 183 32.82 -0.70 9.12
C PHE A 183 33.04 -1.60 10.32
N ASP A 184 34.12 -1.38 11.07
CA ASP A 184 34.38 -2.10 12.34
C ASP A 184 33.35 -1.72 13.43
N PHE A 185 32.82 -0.50 13.37
CA PHE A 185 31.76 0.00 14.25
C PHE A 185 30.52 0.36 13.42
N PRO A 186 29.48 -0.47 13.43
CA PRO A 186 28.27 -0.19 12.64
C PRO A 186 27.58 1.09 13.14
N PRO A 187 27.04 1.91 12.20
CA PRO A 187 26.27 3.11 12.55
C PRO A 187 25.03 2.77 13.42
N PRO A 188 24.48 3.76 14.16
CA PRO A 188 23.28 3.55 14.97
C PRO A 188 22.08 3.15 14.13
N GLN A 189 21.15 2.39 14.73
CA GLN A 189 19.97 1.82 14.04
C GLN A 189 19.16 2.85 13.21
N PRO A 190 18.88 4.09 13.68
CA PRO A 190 18.18 5.08 12.87
C PRO A 190 18.92 5.45 11.56
N ALA A 191 20.25 5.53 11.61
CA ALA A 191 21.05 5.82 10.41
C ALA A 191 20.99 4.67 9.40
N LEU A 192 21.02 3.41 9.89
CA LEU A 192 20.90 2.23 9.04
C LEU A 192 19.50 2.14 8.41
N SER A 193 18.45 2.43 9.18
CA SER A 193 17.09 2.46 8.69
C SER A 193 16.88 3.56 7.64
N PHE A 194 17.44 4.74 7.88
CA PHE A 194 17.42 5.84 6.92
C PHE A 194 18.18 5.48 5.62
N ALA A 195 19.36 4.84 5.75
CA ALA A 195 20.13 4.40 4.61
C ALA A 195 19.36 3.34 3.78
N ASP A 196 18.70 2.36 4.43
CA ASP A 196 17.83 1.38 3.76
C ASP A 196 16.69 2.07 3.01
N ALA A 197 16.06 3.08 3.61
CA ALA A 197 14.99 3.85 2.97
C ALA A 197 15.48 4.60 1.72
N VAL A 198 16.63 5.27 1.82
CA VAL A 198 17.24 5.99 0.69
C VAL A 198 17.69 5.03 -0.41
N LEU A 199 18.32 3.91 -0.07
CA LEU A 199 18.72 2.89 -1.04
C LEU A 199 17.50 2.29 -1.76
N GLY A 200 16.44 1.97 -1.02
CA GLY A 200 15.19 1.47 -1.59
C GLY A 200 14.57 2.47 -2.57
N ALA A 201 14.49 3.75 -2.19
CA ALA A 201 14.01 4.81 -3.06
C ALA A 201 14.86 4.97 -4.32
N ALA A 202 16.18 5.08 -4.15
CA ALA A 202 17.11 5.31 -5.26
C ALA A 202 17.10 4.16 -6.27
N VAL A 203 17.12 2.92 -5.79
CA VAL A 203 17.10 1.74 -6.68
C VAL A 203 15.73 1.53 -7.30
N GLY A 204 14.64 1.67 -6.53
CA GLY A 204 13.29 1.51 -7.04
C GLY A 204 12.95 2.52 -8.14
N SER A 205 13.18 3.80 -7.89
CA SER A 205 12.95 4.85 -8.89
C SER A 205 13.99 4.80 -10.01
N GLY A 206 15.27 4.61 -9.68
CA GLY A 206 16.36 4.59 -10.66
C GLY A 206 16.23 3.47 -11.67
N MET A 207 15.85 2.26 -11.23
CA MET A 207 15.63 1.13 -12.14
C MET A 207 14.49 1.40 -13.13
N LEU A 208 13.36 1.91 -12.67
CA LEU A 208 12.25 2.24 -13.57
C LEU A 208 12.60 3.42 -14.49
N TRP A 209 13.34 4.41 -13.97
CA TRP A 209 13.79 5.52 -14.79
C TRP A 209 14.73 5.04 -15.92
N VAL A 210 15.69 4.15 -15.62
CA VAL A 210 16.58 3.57 -16.65
C VAL A 210 15.80 2.82 -17.71
N VAL A 211 14.77 2.06 -17.31
CA VAL A 211 13.89 1.33 -18.25
C VAL A 211 13.10 2.33 -19.11
N ALA A 212 12.50 3.35 -18.50
CA ALA A 212 11.71 4.37 -19.20
C ALA A 212 12.55 5.15 -20.20
N GLU A 213 13.72 5.65 -19.77
CA GLU A 213 14.67 6.42 -20.61
C GLU A 213 15.27 5.55 -21.72
N GLY A 214 15.64 4.30 -21.39
CA GLY A 214 16.15 3.35 -22.38
C GLY A 214 15.11 3.05 -23.47
N TYR A 215 13.86 2.84 -23.09
CA TYR A 215 12.77 2.63 -24.05
C TYR A 215 12.53 3.87 -24.92
N PHE A 216 12.51 5.07 -24.30
CA PHE A 216 12.38 6.34 -25.04
C PHE A 216 13.49 6.52 -26.08
N ARG A 217 14.75 6.28 -25.71
CA ARG A 217 15.89 6.38 -26.63
C ARG A 217 15.84 5.38 -27.80
N LEU A 218 15.33 4.17 -27.52
CA LEU A 218 15.26 3.12 -28.54
C LEU A 218 14.05 3.25 -29.49
N ARG A 219 12.92 3.76 -28.99
CA ARG A 219 11.65 3.78 -29.72
C ARG A 219 11.16 5.17 -30.09
N GLY A 220 11.75 6.25 -29.55
CA GLY A 220 11.35 7.64 -29.77
C GLY A 220 9.96 8.00 -29.22
N ARG A 221 9.42 7.18 -28.31
CA ARG A 221 8.12 7.42 -27.67
C ARG A 221 8.15 6.95 -26.21
N GLU A 222 7.37 7.61 -25.36
CA GLU A 222 7.26 7.25 -23.97
C GLU A 222 6.60 5.87 -23.82
N GLY A 223 7.23 4.98 -23.07
CA GLY A 223 6.71 3.64 -22.77
C GLY A 223 6.17 3.49 -21.36
N MET A 224 6.53 4.41 -20.46
CA MET A 224 6.14 4.40 -19.04
C MET A 224 6.08 5.84 -18.54
N GLY A 225 5.08 6.14 -17.69
CA GLY A 225 4.94 7.45 -17.07
C GLY A 225 5.98 7.73 -15.98
N LEU A 226 6.46 8.97 -15.88
CA LEU A 226 7.30 9.40 -14.76
C LEU A 226 6.61 9.26 -13.40
N GLY A 227 5.28 9.16 -13.38
CA GLY A 227 4.49 8.89 -12.19
C GLY A 227 4.86 7.55 -11.52
N ASP A 228 5.06 6.48 -12.32
CA ASP A 228 5.48 5.16 -11.83
C ASP A 228 6.87 5.22 -11.17
N VAL A 229 7.79 5.99 -11.76
CA VAL A 229 9.14 6.22 -11.22
C VAL A 229 9.07 6.88 -9.84
N LYS A 230 8.24 7.93 -9.71
CA LYS A 230 8.04 8.65 -8.43
C LYS A 230 7.33 7.78 -7.40
N MET A 231 6.34 7.01 -7.82
CA MET A 231 5.66 6.03 -6.97
C MET A 231 6.64 5.00 -6.41
N MET A 232 7.57 4.50 -7.24
CA MET A 232 8.56 3.53 -6.77
C MET A 232 9.61 4.14 -5.84
N ALA A 233 9.87 5.44 -5.91
CA ALA A 233 10.63 6.13 -4.87
C ALA A 233 9.88 6.08 -3.51
N ALA A 234 8.57 6.42 -3.52
CA ALA A 234 7.75 6.35 -2.30
C ALA A 234 7.63 4.91 -1.77
N VAL A 235 7.44 3.92 -2.63
CA VAL A 235 7.44 2.49 -2.24
C VAL A 235 8.79 2.08 -1.65
N GLY A 236 9.89 2.47 -2.28
CA GLY A 236 11.25 2.10 -1.87
C GLY A 236 11.65 2.63 -0.51
N VAL A 237 11.23 3.86 -0.16
CA VAL A 237 11.48 4.44 1.16
C VAL A 237 10.85 3.62 2.29
N PHE A 238 9.67 3.04 2.06
CA PHE A 238 8.99 2.21 3.06
C PHE A 238 9.53 0.78 3.11
N LEU A 239 9.76 0.17 1.97
CA LEU A 239 10.05 -1.27 1.84
C LEU A 239 11.54 -1.62 1.90
N GLY A 240 12.44 -0.68 1.60
CA GLY A 240 13.86 -0.95 1.42
C GLY A 240 14.15 -1.63 0.08
N LEU A 241 15.44 -1.96 -0.17
CA LEU A 241 15.93 -2.39 -1.48
C LEU A 241 15.32 -3.71 -1.96
N LYS A 242 15.46 -4.79 -1.17
CA LYS A 242 15.06 -6.15 -1.59
C LYS A 242 13.58 -6.26 -1.88
N ARG A 243 12.75 -5.70 -0.98
CA ARG A 243 11.30 -5.75 -1.13
C ARG A 243 10.79 -4.84 -2.25
N THR A 244 11.50 -3.74 -2.53
CA THR A 244 11.21 -2.88 -3.68
C THR A 244 11.42 -3.65 -5.00
N LEU A 245 12.51 -4.41 -5.11
CA LEU A 245 12.75 -5.28 -6.27
C LEU A 245 11.67 -6.37 -6.40
N MET A 246 11.27 -6.98 -5.27
CA MET A 246 10.15 -7.93 -5.26
C MET A 246 8.83 -7.27 -5.70
N THR A 247 8.60 -6.01 -5.32
CA THR A 247 7.41 -5.26 -5.73
C THR A 247 7.37 -5.06 -7.25
N VAL A 248 8.49 -4.66 -7.86
CA VAL A 248 8.56 -4.52 -9.31
C VAL A 248 8.30 -5.84 -10.01
N LEU A 249 8.91 -6.93 -9.51
CA LEU A 249 8.69 -8.27 -10.06
C LEU A 249 7.22 -8.70 -9.93
N ALA A 250 6.63 -8.57 -8.73
CA ALA A 250 5.24 -8.92 -8.46
C ALA A 250 4.27 -8.08 -9.30
N GLY A 251 4.47 -6.75 -9.37
CA GLY A 251 3.66 -5.84 -10.18
C GLY A 251 3.73 -6.15 -11.67
N SER A 252 4.93 -6.44 -12.18
CA SER A 252 5.13 -6.83 -13.58
C SER A 252 4.47 -8.16 -13.92
N LEU A 253 4.56 -9.15 -13.05
CA LEU A 253 3.88 -10.44 -13.22
C LEU A 253 2.35 -10.27 -13.19
N LEU A 254 1.81 -9.55 -12.21
CA LEU A 254 0.37 -9.26 -12.13
C LEU A 254 -0.12 -8.53 -13.38
N GLY A 255 0.58 -7.47 -13.78
CA GLY A 255 0.25 -6.70 -14.99
C GLY A 255 0.29 -7.55 -16.25
N SER A 256 1.30 -8.41 -16.40
CA SER A 256 1.42 -9.32 -17.54
C SER A 256 0.29 -10.35 -17.59
N VAL A 257 0.00 -11.01 -16.47
CA VAL A 257 -1.09 -12.02 -16.40
C VAL A 257 -2.44 -11.38 -16.69
N ILE A 258 -2.76 -10.26 -16.01
CA ILE A 258 -4.04 -9.57 -16.21
C ILE A 258 -4.12 -8.98 -17.62
N GLY A 259 -3.02 -8.45 -18.16
CA GLY A 259 -2.95 -7.93 -19.53
C GLY A 259 -3.25 -9.02 -20.57
N ILE A 260 -2.62 -10.18 -20.45
CA ILE A 260 -2.87 -11.32 -21.35
C ILE A 260 -4.33 -11.78 -21.25
N VAL A 261 -4.87 -11.89 -20.03
CA VAL A 261 -6.28 -12.27 -19.83
C VAL A 261 -7.23 -11.26 -20.47
N LEU A 262 -7.02 -9.96 -20.27
CA LEU A 262 -7.86 -8.91 -20.84
C LEU A 262 -7.81 -8.89 -22.38
N ILE A 263 -6.62 -9.05 -22.98
CA ILE A 263 -6.47 -9.13 -24.43
C ILE A 263 -7.17 -10.36 -24.98
N SER A 264 -7.02 -11.52 -24.31
CA SER A 264 -7.62 -12.78 -24.75
C SER A 264 -9.14 -12.79 -24.67
N LEU A 265 -9.73 -12.18 -23.63
CA LEU A 265 -11.18 -12.17 -23.39
C LEU A 265 -11.92 -11.05 -24.12
N SER A 266 -11.31 -9.87 -24.26
CA SER A 266 -12.04 -8.65 -24.66
C SER A 266 -11.96 -8.31 -26.13
N LYS A 267 -11.20 -9.05 -26.97
CA LYS A 267 -10.90 -8.67 -28.38
C LYS A 267 -10.45 -7.19 -28.52
N LYS A 268 -9.96 -6.58 -27.43
CA LYS A 268 -9.48 -5.20 -27.44
C LYS A 268 -8.18 -5.14 -28.22
N ASP A 269 -7.96 -4.01 -28.90
CA ASP A 269 -6.74 -3.76 -29.66
C ASP A 269 -5.50 -3.91 -28.77
N ARG A 270 -4.42 -4.41 -29.38
CA ARG A 270 -3.09 -4.56 -28.76
C ARG A 270 -2.51 -3.25 -28.17
N ASN A 271 -3.15 -2.12 -28.44
CA ASN A 271 -2.73 -0.78 -28.00
C ASN A 271 -3.44 -0.34 -26.70
N TYR A 272 -4.15 -1.23 -25.98
CA TYR A 272 -4.76 -0.87 -24.70
C TYR A 272 -3.67 -0.66 -23.65
N GLU A 273 -3.47 0.57 -23.25
CA GLU A 273 -2.53 0.94 -22.18
C GLU A 273 -3.09 0.50 -20.84
N LEU A 274 -2.36 -0.39 -20.17
CA LEU A 274 -2.69 -0.85 -18.82
C LEU A 274 -2.12 0.13 -17.79
N PRO A 275 -2.87 0.45 -16.72
CA PRO A 275 -2.36 1.29 -15.64
C PRO A 275 -1.29 0.52 -14.84
N PHE A 276 0.00 0.77 -15.13
CA PHE A 276 1.11 0.01 -14.54
C PHE A 276 1.26 0.29 -13.04
N GLY A 277 1.06 1.54 -12.61
CA GLY A 277 1.08 1.93 -11.20
C GLY A 277 0.07 1.15 -10.34
N THR A 278 -1.09 0.80 -10.91
CA THR A 278 -2.08 -0.05 -10.25
C THR A 278 -1.51 -1.41 -9.87
N PHE A 279 -0.77 -2.05 -10.78
CA PHE A 279 -0.15 -3.36 -10.52
C PHE A 279 1.05 -3.26 -9.59
N LEU A 280 1.83 -2.18 -9.69
CA LEU A 280 2.90 -1.90 -8.73
C LEU A 280 2.36 -1.70 -7.31
N GLY A 281 1.25 -0.95 -7.15
CA GLY A 281 0.61 -0.74 -5.86
C GLY A 281 0.06 -2.04 -5.27
N ALA A 282 -0.62 -2.85 -6.06
CA ALA A 282 -1.07 -4.18 -5.65
C ALA A 282 0.11 -5.09 -5.27
N GLY A 283 1.19 -5.09 -6.06
CA GLY A 283 2.42 -5.81 -5.79
C GLY A 283 3.08 -5.37 -4.48
N ALA A 284 3.11 -4.06 -4.21
CA ALA A 284 3.65 -3.50 -2.96
C ALA A 284 2.86 -3.96 -1.73
N LEU A 285 1.52 -4.00 -1.80
CA LEU A 285 0.67 -4.54 -0.74
C LEU A 285 0.91 -6.04 -0.52
N LEU A 286 1.04 -6.82 -1.60
CA LEU A 286 1.38 -8.24 -1.48
C LEU A 286 2.74 -8.45 -0.82
N VAL A 287 3.75 -7.68 -1.23
CA VAL A 287 5.10 -7.77 -0.66
C VAL A 287 5.14 -7.30 0.79
N LEU A 288 4.33 -6.33 1.18
CA LEU A 288 4.21 -5.90 2.57
C LEU A 288 3.83 -7.08 3.48
N PHE A 289 2.80 -7.83 3.14
CA PHE A 289 2.27 -8.89 3.98
C PHE A 289 2.92 -10.27 3.75
N PHE A 290 3.33 -10.55 2.52
CA PHE A 290 3.85 -11.87 2.13
C PHE A 290 5.32 -11.88 1.73
N GLY A 291 5.99 -10.75 1.71
CA GLY A 291 7.39 -10.65 1.26
C GLY A 291 8.37 -11.41 2.15
N THR A 292 8.18 -11.41 3.48
CA THR A 292 9.04 -12.17 4.41
C THR A 292 8.93 -13.69 4.22
N PRO A 293 7.71 -14.28 4.23
CA PRO A 293 7.55 -15.70 3.92
C PRO A 293 8.14 -16.09 2.56
N ALA A 294 7.93 -15.27 1.54
CA ALA A 294 8.44 -15.53 0.20
C ALA A 294 9.97 -15.53 0.15
N LEU A 295 10.63 -14.57 0.82
CA LEU A 295 12.09 -14.53 0.92
C LEU A 295 12.65 -15.72 1.70
N GLN A 296 12.02 -16.10 2.81
CA GLN A 296 12.42 -17.26 3.59
C GLN A 296 12.29 -18.58 2.80
N TRP A 297 11.19 -18.73 2.09
CA TRP A 297 10.98 -19.86 1.20
C TRP A 297 12.06 -19.93 0.12
N TYR A 298 12.37 -18.83 -0.56
CA TYR A 298 13.43 -18.76 -1.56
C TYR A 298 14.80 -19.13 -0.97
N GLN A 299 15.14 -18.60 0.21
CA GLN A 299 16.40 -18.90 0.89
C GLN A 299 16.49 -20.38 1.27
N SER A 300 15.39 -21.00 1.70
CA SER A 300 15.37 -22.43 2.02
C SER A 300 15.65 -23.30 0.81
N LEU A 301 15.16 -22.93 -0.37
CA LEU A 301 15.46 -23.64 -1.64
C LEU A 301 16.94 -23.53 -2.02
N MET A 302 17.58 -22.38 -1.75
CA MET A 302 19.01 -22.19 -2.05
C MET A 302 19.94 -22.85 -1.04
N ALA A 303 19.50 -23.03 0.20
CA ALA A 303 20.29 -23.68 1.26
C ALA A 303 20.36 -25.22 1.11
N VAL A 304 19.50 -25.82 0.29
CA VAL A 304 19.45 -27.27 0.02
C VAL A 304 20.46 -27.68 -1.07
N LYS A 305 21.20 -26.75 -1.64
CA LYS A 305 22.32 -27.01 -2.56
C LYS A 305 23.64 -26.88 -1.85
#